data_9ab7bc7becec8de2aaeb47ed9816f3d9
#
_entry.id   9ab7bc7becec8de2aaeb47ed9816f3d9
#
_cell.length_a   1.000
_cell.length_b   1.000
_cell.length_c   1.000
_cell.angle_alpha   90.00
_cell.angle_beta   90.00
_cell.angle_gamma   90.00
#
_symmetry.space_group_name_H-M   'P 1'
#
loop_
_entity.id
_entity.type
_entity.pdbx_description
1 polymer ?
#
loop_
_entity_poly.entity_id
_entity_poly.type
_entity_poly.pdbx_seq_one_letter_code
_entity_poly.pdbx_strand_id
1 'polypeptide(L)'
;RSENGKQKIGICQRFGTFNLVVNTNRISQDLAQDEGFKLAAEPDFFQRYGILLYEDFNIFHICIAADIDPYQPLNSFQETVFNNTARDWFRNAALVTDDHHSLNKALIDGQIDFYLSGGIYTASPARMEGHTQVRAVTPSKGPINGLGGIVFVEVTCAPVRPEPSPWAQPFLDYLVEPDTAIRVAFLDGTCNP
;
A
#
# COMPACT_ATOMS: atom_id res chain seq x y z
N ARG A 1 -3.54 24.86 -4.30
CA ARG A 1 -3.37 26.32 -4.18
C ARG A 1 -4.62 26.92 -3.51
N SER A 2 -4.53 28.16 -2.99
CA SER A 2 -5.71 28.88 -2.48
C SER A 2 -6.77 29.10 -3.57
N GLU A 3 -8.02 29.44 -3.20
CA GLU A 3 -9.14 29.67 -4.14
C GLU A 3 -8.79 30.64 -5.28
N ASN A 4 -7.97 31.64 -5.01
CA ASN A 4 -7.47 32.59 -6.02
C ASN A 4 -6.21 32.12 -6.76
N GLY A 5 -5.73 30.92 -6.48
CA GLY A 5 -4.54 30.31 -7.10
C GLY A 5 -3.20 30.96 -6.77
N LYS A 6 -3.19 31.99 -5.92
CA LYS A 6 -2.00 32.84 -5.67
C LYS A 6 -1.09 32.30 -4.57
N GLN A 7 -1.62 31.46 -3.67
CA GLN A 7 -0.85 30.90 -2.56
C GLN A 7 -0.76 29.39 -2.67
N LYS A 8 0.43 28.84 -2.40
CA LYS A 8 0.65 27.43 -2.20
C LYS A 8 0.15 27.08 -0.79
N ILE A 9 -0.90 26.28 -0.68
CA ILE A 9 -1.44 25.84 0.62
C ILE A 9 -1.03 24.40 0.96
N GLY A 10 -0.44 23.70 0.02
CA GLY A 10 0.06 22.36 0.18
C GLY A 10 0.88 21.90 -1.02
N ILE A 11 1.59 20.85 -0.84
CA ILE A 11 2.42 20.18 -1.84
C ILE A 11 2.11 18.69 -1.86
N CYS A 12 2.23 18.06 -3.00
CA CYS A 12 2.35 16.61 -3.07
C CYS A 12 3.78 16.24 -2.65
N GLN A 13 3.92 15.56 -1.53
CA GLN A 13 5.22 15.20 -0.98
C GLN A 13 5.74 13.90 -1.55
N ARG A 14 4.88 12.89 -1.60
CA ARG A 14 5.21 11.56 -2.13
C ARG A 14 3.95 10.84 -2.59
N PHE A 15 4.16 9.82 -3.39
CA PHE A 15 3.11 8.89 -3.80
C PHE A 15 3.68 7.48 -3.92
N GLY A 16 2.81 6.51 -3.94
CA GLY A 16 3.17 5.11 -4.10
C GLY A 16 1.95 4.25 -4.36
N THR A 17 2.17 2.96 -4.43
CA THR A 17 1.10 1.98 -4.58
C THR A 17 1.04 1.08 -3.36
N PHE A 18 -0.19 0.73 -2.95
CA PHE A 18 -0.42 -0.36 -2.02
C PHE A 18 -0.46 -1.67 -2.79
N ASN A 19 0.23 -2.66 -2.27
CA ASN A 19 0.59 -3.86 -3.02
C ASN A 19 0.50 -5.10 -2.16
N LEU A 20 0.72 -6.25 -2.82
CA LEU A 20 1.26 -7.42 -2.14
C LEU A 20 2.77 -7.22 -1.97
N VAL A 21 3.30 -7.75 -0.89
CA VAL A 21 4.75 -7.91 -0.73
C VAL A 21 5.06 -9.39 -0.69
N VAL A 22 5.93 -9.84 -1.59
CA VAL A 22 6.20 -11.26 -1.81
C VAL A 22 7.66 -11.61 -1.56
N ASN A 23 7.93 -12.87 -1.21
CA ASN A 23 9.24 -13.46 -1.31
C ASN A 23 9.38 -14.11 -2.69
N THR A 24 10.16 -13.51 -3.58
CA THR A 24 10.31 -13.97 -4.97
C THR A 24 10.99 -15.32 -5.13
N ASN A 25 11.59 -15.86 -4.07
CA ASN A 25 12.05 -17.24 -4.04
C ASN A 25 10.91 -18.26 -3.85
N ARG A 26 9.72 -17.81 -3.48
CA ARG A 26 8.53 -18.60 -3.20
C ARG A 26 7.39 -18.35 -4.19
N ILE A 27 7.16 -17.11 -4.53
CA ILE A 27 6.11 -16.67 -5.45
C ILE A 27 6.76 -15.82 -6.53
N SER A 28 6.59 -16.17 -7.80
CA SER A 28 7.09 -15.35 -8.89
C SER A 28 6.37 -13.99 -8.94
N GLN A 29 7.08 -12.97 -9.40
CA GLN A 29 6.47 -11.65 -9.58
C GLN A 29 5.31 -11.70 -10.58
N ASP A 30 5.43 -12.49 -11.65
CA ASP A 30 4.40 -12.64 -12.68
C ASP A 30 3.12 -13.23 -12.07
N LEU A 31 3.23 -14.30 -11.26
CA LEU A 31 2.06 -14.87 -10.58
C LEU A 31 1.41 -13.86 -9.63
N ALA A 32 2.22 -13.17 -8.83
CA ALA A 32 1.72 -12.15 -7.90
C ALA A 32 1.06 -10.97 -8.63
N GLN A 33 1.58 -10.60 -9.80
CA GLN A 33 1.05 -9.53 -10.62
C GLN A 33 -0.26 -9.91 -11.32
N ASP A 34 -0.37 -11.16 -11.77
CA ASP A 34 -1.54 -11.66 -12.47
C ASP A 34 -2.70 -11.98 -11.52
N GLU A 35 -2.45 -12.71 -10.43
CA GLU A 35 -3.47 -13.13 -9.48
C GLU A 35 -3.78 -12.07 -8.44
N GLY A 36 -2.79 -11.25 -8.08
CA GLY A 36 -2.97 -10.16 -7.15
C GLY A 36 -3.49 -10.62 -5.79
N PHE A 37 -4.45 -9.87 -5.25
CA PHE A 37 -5.04 -10.16 -3.95
C PHE A 37 -5.86 -11.45 -3.92
N LYS A 38 -6.18 -12.06 -5.07
CA LYS A 38 -6.88 -13.35 -5.17
C LYS A 38 -6.02 -14.51 -4.68
N LEU A 39 -4.69 -14.37 -4.64
CA LEU A 39 -3.78 -15.38 -4.06
C LEU A 39 -4.19 -15.81 -2.64
N ALA A 40 -4.76 -14.91 -1.85
CA ALA A 40 -5.22 -15.24 -0.50
C ALA A 40 -6.43 -16.20 -0.45
N ALA A 41 -7.13 -16.38 -1.56
CA ALA A 41 -8.23 -17.33 -1.68
C ALA A 41 -7.79 -18.72 -2.15
N GLU A 42 -6.54 -18.85 -2.63
CA GLU A 42 -6.00 -20.13 -3.11
C GLU A 42 -5.63 -21.05 -1.93
N PRO A 43 -6.16 -22.27 -1.87
CA PRO A 43 -5.92 -23.19 -0.75
C PRO A 43 -4.44 -23.48 -0.48
N ASP A 44 -3.61 -23.45 -1.51
CA ASP A 44 -2.17 -23.72 -1.40
C ASP A 44 -1.43 -22.67 -0.57
N PHE A 45 -2.06 -21.48 -0.39
CA PHE A 45 -1.50 -20.39 0.41
C PHE A 45 -2.16 -20.22 1.78
N PHE A 46 -3.10 -21.06 2.17
CA PHE A 46 -3.69 -21.00 3.51
C PHE A 46 -2.61 -21.22 4.58
N GLN A 47 -2.60 -20.36 5.59
CA GLN A 47 -1.57 -20.30 6.65
C GLN A 47 -0.14 -20.04 6.12
N ARG A 48 -0.02 -19.41 4.93
CA ARG A 48 1.25 -19.09 4.30
C ARG A 48 1.34 -17.61 3.88
N TYR A 49 0.39 -16.78 4.29
CA TYR A 49 0.44 -15.34 4.06
C TYR A 49 0.16 -14.53 5.33
N GLY A 50 0.60 -13.28 5.30
CA GLY A 50 0.33 -12.30 6.33
C GLY A 50 -0.62 -11.21 5.87
N ILE A 51 -1.17 -10.47 6.82
CA ILE A 51 -1.97 -9.26 6.58
C ILE A 51 -1.37 -8.12 7.39
N LEU A 52 -1.00 -7.05 6.70
CA LEU A 52 -0.70 -5.78 7.36
C LEU A 52 -2.01 -5.08 7.67
N LEU A 53 -2.26 -4.82 8.96
CA LEU A 53 -3.46 -4.10 9.40
C LEU A 53 -3.35 -2.63 9.02
N TYR A 54 -4.11 -2.28 8.00
CA TYR A 54 -4.30 -0.93 7.50
C TYR A 54 -5.78 -0.80 7.16
N GLU A 55 -6.61 -0.41 8.12
CA GLU A 55 -8.07 -0.54 8.09
C GLU A 55 -8.68 -0.14 6.75
N ASP A 56 -8.46 1.10 6.31
CA ASP A 56 -9.01 1.61 5.04
C ASP A 56 -8.49 0.82 3.82
N PHE A 57 -7.19 0.49 3.80
CA PHE A 57 -6.60 -0.23 2.67
C PHE A 57 -6.96 -1.70 2.65
N ASN A 58 -7.14 -2.32 3.81
CA ASN A 58 -7.65 -3.69 3.86
C ASN A 58 -9.05 -3.75 3.23
N ILE A 59 -9.93 -2.78 3.50
CA ILE A 59 -11.27 -2.70 2.89
C ILE A 59 -11.16 -2.62 1.36
N PHE A 60 -10.33 -1.72 0.84
CA PHE A 60 -10.12 -1.57 -0.60
C PHE A 60 -9.58 -2.86 -1.24
N HIS A 61 -8.57 -3.49 -0.64
CA HIS A 61 -7.96 -4.68 -1.20
C HIS A 61 -8.87 -5.90 -1.13
N ILE A 62 -9.70 -6.04 -0.09
CA ILE A 62 -10.73 -7.07 -0.01
C ILE A 62 -11.78 -6.88 -1.11
N CYS A 63 -12.20 -5.63 -1.38
CA CYS A 63 -13.07 -5.34 -2.53
C CYS A 63 -12.43 -5.79 -3.84
N ILE A 64 -11.16 -5.45 -4.08
CA ILE A 64 -10.44 -5.85 -5.29
C ILE A 64 -10.34 -7.38 -5.41
N ALA A 65 -10.02 -8.07 -4.32
CA ALA A 65 -9.99 -9.53 -4.30
C ALA A 65 -11.35 -10.17 -4.60
N ALA A 66 -12.42 -9.51 -4.17
CA ALA A 66 -13.82 -9.90 -4.41
C ALA A 66 -14.35 -9.47 -5.79
N ASP A 67 -13.51 -8.87 -6.63
CA ASP A 67 -13.88 -8.31 -7.94
C ASP A 67 -14.92 -7.17 -7.85
N ILE A 68 -14.84 -6.38 -6.79
CA ILE A 68 -15.72 -5.24 -6.48
C ILE A 68 -14.92 -3.94 -6.61
N ASP A 69 -15.44 -2.97 -7.37
CA ASP A 69 -14.85 -1.62 -7.41
C ASP A 69 -15.06 -0.91 -6.07
N PRO A 70 -14.00 -0.64 -5.29
CA PRO A 70 -14.11 -0.04 -3.96
C PRO A 70 -14.58 1.43 -3.97
N TYR A 71 -14.62 2.07 -5.13
CA TYR A 71 -15.04 3.46 -5.29
C TYR A 71 -16.54 3.60 -5.64
N GLN A 72 -17.27 2.47 -5.70
CA GLN A 72 -18.69 2.46 -5.97
C GLN A 72 -19.47 2.00 -4.73
N PRO A 73 -20.69 2.49 -4.51
CA PRO A 73 -21.55 1.95 -3.47
C PRO A 73 -21.83 0.46 -3.67
N LEU A 74 -21.69 -0.33 -2.60
CA LEU A 74 -22.01 -1.74 -2.65
C LEU A 74 -23.51 -2.00 -2.61
N ASN A 75 -23.99 -2.94 -3.40
CA ASN A 75 -25.31 -3.54 -3.22
C ASN A 75 -25.26 -4.71 -2.23
N SER A 76 -26.41 -5.21 -1.79
CA SER A 76 -26.49 -6.27 -0.75
C SER A 76 -25.81 -7.58 -1.16
N PHE A 77 -25.75 -7.90 -2.45
CA PHE A 77 -25.00 -9.06 -2.93
C PHE A 77 -23.50 -8.84 -2.78
N GLN A 78 -23.00 -7.68 -3.21
CA GLN A 78 -21.59 -7.30 -3.07
C GLN A 78 -21.15 -7.22 -1.61
N GLU A 79 -22.00 -6.70 -0.71
CA GLU A 79 -21.75 -6.71 0.74
C GLU A 79 -21.57 -8.14 1.27
N THR A 80 -22.39 -9.08 0.79
CA THR A 80 -22.26 -10.48 1.17
C THR A 80 -20.96 -11.08 0.68
N VAL A 81 -20.58 -10.82 -0.58
CA VAL A 81 -19.31 -11.30 -1.16
C VAL A 81 -18.13 -10.69 -0.42
N PHE A 82 -18.12 -9.39 -0.17
CA PHE A 82 -17.10 -8.70 0.61
C PHE A 82 -16.91 -9.32 2.00
N ASN A 83 -18.00 -9.51 2.74
CA ASN A 83 -17.97 -10.06 4.09
C ASN A 83 -17.41 -11.50 4.11
N ASN A 84 -17.73 -12.31 3.12
CA ASN A 84 -17.17 -13.66 2.99
C ASN A 84 -15.69 -13.62 2.67
N THR A 85 -15.27 -12.82 1.70
CA THR A 85 -13.85 -12.64 1.34
C THR A 85 -13.05 -12.12 2.53
N ALA A 86 -13.56 -11.12 3.26
CA ALA A 86 -12.90 -10.60 4.45
C ALA A 86 -12.73 -11.69 5.52
N ARG A 87 -13.80 -12.46 5.79
CA ARG A 87 -13.74 -13.55 6.77
C ARG A 87 -12.71 -14.61 6.39
N ASP A 88 -12.65 -14.98 5.12
CA ASP A 88 -11.73 -16.00 4.63
C ASP A 88 -10.28 -15.49 4.66
N TRP A 89 -10.03 -14.22 4.33
CA TRP A 89 -8.71 -13.60 4.44
C TRP A 89 -8.16 -13.72 5.87
N PHE A 90 -8.93 -13.24 6.85
CA PHE A 90 -8.48 -13.23 8.25
C PHE A 90 -8.42 -14.62 8.87
N ARG A 91 -9.29 -15.56 8.45
CA ARG A 91 -9.26 -16.95 8.92
C ARG A 91 -8.03 -17.71 8.42
N ASN A 92 -7.66 -17.50 7.16
CA ASN A 92 -6.62 -18.26 6.49
C ASN A 92 -5.23 -17.61 6.56
N ALA A 93 -5.10 -16.42 7.15
CA ALA A 93 -3.82 -15.77 7.37
C ALA A 93 -3.01 -16.49 8.46
N ALA A 94 -1.69 -16.63 8.25
CA ALA A 94 -0.76 -17.12 9.25
C ALA A 94 -0.39 -16.04 10.28
N LEU A 95 -0.37 -14.78 9.86
CA LEU A 95 0.04 -13.64 10.69
C LEU A 95 -0.79 -12.41 10.34
N VAL A 96 -1.33 -11.76 11.37
CA VAL A 96 -2.06 -10.49 11.24
C VAL A 96 -1.45 -9.50 12.22
N THR A 97 -0.91 -8.39 11.74
CA THR A 97 -0.23 -7.39 12.57
C THR A 97 -0.21 -6.02 11.88
N ASP A 98 -0.08 -4.96 12.65
CA ASP A 98 0.17 -3.59 12.19
C ASP A 98 1.67 -3.27 12.04
N ASP A 99 2.54 -4.22 12.38
CA ASP A 99 4.00 -4.11 12.27
C ASP A 99 4.55 -4.78 11.01
N HIS A 100 4.91 -3.98 10.02
CA HIS A 100 5.51 -4.49 8.78
C HIS A 100 6.91 -5.09 8.95
N HIS A 101 7.65 -4.75 10.04
CA HIS A 101 8.94 -5.39 10.32
C HIS A 101 8.75 -6.86 10.68
N SER A 102 7.73 -7.17 11.49
CA SER A 102 7.36 -8.56 11.80
C SER A 102 6.97 -9.34 10.54
N LEU A 103 6.22 -8.72 9.62
CA LEU A 103 5.87 -9.34 8.33
C LEU A 103 7.10 -9.57 7.45
N ASN A 104 7.98 -8.58 7.32
CA ASN A 104 9.24 -8.74 6.58
C ASN A 104 10.09 -9.86 7.17
N LYS A 105 10.20 -9.94 8.50
CA LYS A 105 10.90 -11.03 9.15
C LYS A 105 10.29 -12.38 8.84
N ALA A 106 8.97 -12.51 8.92
CA ALA A 106 8.26 -13.75 8.59
C ALA A 106 8.46 -14.16 7.12
N LEU A 107 8.51 -13.19 6.18
CA LEU A 107 8.87 -13.44 4.77
C LEU A 107 10.30 -13.97 4.60
N ILE A 108 11.26 -13.33 5.27
CA ILE A 108 12.68 -13.68 5.19
C ILE A 108 12.91 -15.07 5.78
N ASP A 109 12.31 -15.37 6.92
CA ASP A 109 12.39 -16.65 7.62
C ASP A 109 11.60 -17.78 6.90
N GLY A 110 10.80 -17.44 5.88
CA GLY A 110 9.98 -18.38 5.11
C GLY A 110 8.77 -18.91 5.88
N GLN A 111 8.32 -18.22 6.91
CA GLN A 111 7.09 -18.52 7.65
C GLN A 111 5.85 -18.16 6.83
N ILE A 112 5.94 -17.10 6.02
CA ILE A 112 4.94 -16.70 5.04
C ILE A 112 5.61 -16.52 3.67
N ASP A 113 4.83 -16.60 2.60
CA ASP A 113 5.30 -16.44 1.23
C ASP A 113 5.03 -15.03 0.70
N PHE A 114 3.98 -14.38 1.21
CA PHE A 114 3.61 -13.00 0.91
C PHE A 114 2.82 -12.37 2.05
N TYR A 115 2.63 -11.06 1.99
CA TYR A 115 1.63 -10.38 2.81
C TYR A 115 0.85 -9.34 2.01
N LEU A 116 -0.37 -9.10 2.47
CA LEU A 116 -1.37 -8.21 1.86
C LEU A 116 -1.29 -6.83 2.49
N SER A 117 -1.72 -5.83 1.74
CA SER A 117 -1.83 -4.43 2.16
C SER A 117 -0.50 -3.75 2.52
N GLY A 118 0.60 -4.29 2.00
CA GLY A 118 1.90 -3.65 2.06
C GLY A 118 2.13 -2.67 0.91
N GLY A 119 3.38 -2.30 0.69
CA GLY A 119 3.80 -1.41 -0.37
C GLY A 119 5.31 -1.37 -0.53
N ILE A 120 5.79 -0.57 -1.47
CA ILE A 120 7.23 -0.38 -1.67
C ILE A 120 7.88 0.08 -0.36
N TYR A 121 7.23 1.01 0.36
CA TYR A 121 7.73 1.56 1.61
C TYR A 121 7.84 0.52 2.73
N THR A 122 6.94 -0.47 2.81
CA THR A 122 7.02 -1.54 3.81
C THR A 122 8.07 -2.59 3.46
N ALA A 123 8.35 -2.81 2.17
CA ALA A 123 9.38 -3.73 1.70
C ALA A 123 10.80 -3.11 1.73
N SER A 124 10.91 -1.78 1.66
CA SER A 124 12.18 -1.06 1.56
C SER A 124 13.17 -1.37 2.68
N PRO A 125 12.81 -1.40 3.97
CA PRO A 125 13.74 -1.72 5.05
C PRO A 125 14.46 -3.06 4.83
N ALA A 126 13.69 -4.12 4.56
CA ALA A 126 14.27 -5.44 4.29
C ALA A 126 15.21 -5.44 3.07
N ARG A 127 14.84 -4.69 2.02
CA ARG A 127 15.68 -4.58 0.82
C ARG A 127 16.97 -3.81 1.06
N MET A 128 16.93 -2.76 1.88
CA MET A 128 18.12 -2.00 2.28
C MET A 128 19.08 -2.85 3.13
N GLU A 129 18.55 -3.82 3.88
CA GLU A 129 19.33 -4.83 4.60
C GLU A 129 19.88 -5.95 3.71
N GLY A 130 19.63 -5.92 2.41
CA GLY A 130 20.15 -6.87 1.43
C GLY A 130 19.21 -7.99 1.03
N HIS A 131 18.00 -8.04 1.57
CA HIS A 131 16.99 -9.06 1.24
C HIS A 131 16.29 -8.73 -0.08
N THR A 132 17.00 -8.88 -1.19
CA THR A 132 16.54 -8.49 -2.53
C THR A 132 15.34 -9.30 -3.05
N GLN A 133 15.07 -10.47 -2.46
CA GLN A 133 13.92 -11.32 -2.75
C GLN A 133 12.60 -10.74 -2.21
N VAL A 134 12.62 -9.79 -1.26
CA VAL A 134 11.43 -9.10 -0.76
C VAL A 134 11.02 -8.04 -1.78
N ARG A 135 9.85 -8.20 -2.41
CA ARG A 135 9.38 -7.32 -3.48
C ARG A 135 7.92 -6.92 -3.27
N ALA A 136 7.66 -5.63 -3.42
CA ALA A 136 6.30 -5.13 -3.56
C ALA A 136 5.85 -5.33 -5.02
N VAL A 137 4.66 -5.88 -5.22
CA VAL A 137 4.10 -6.20 -6.54
C VAL A 137 2.69 -5.61 -6.65
N THR A 138 2.48 -4.76 -7.63
CA THR A 138 1.16 -4.19 -7.93
C THR A 138 0.38 -5.13 -8.83
N PRO A 139 -0.84 -5.56 -8.45
CA PRO A 139 -1.69 -6.35 -9.32
C PRO A 139 -1.98 -5.64 -10.64
N SER A 140 -1.85 -6.36 -11.76
CA SER A 140 -2.07 -5.80 -13.09
C SER A 140 -3.54 -5.73 -13.48
N LYS A 141 -4.39 -6.58 -12.87
CA LYS A 141 -5.80 -6.76 -13.22
C LYS A 141 -6.68 -6.58 -11.99
N GLY A 142 -7.88 -6.04 -12.19
CA GLY A 142 -8.87 -5.88 -11.12
C GLY A 142 -10.08 -5.07 -11.55
N PRO A 143 -11.00 -4.79 -10.62
CA PRO A 143 -12.29 -4.18 -10.92
C PRO A 143 -12.22 -2.66 -11.20
N ILE A 144 -11.10 -2.01 -10.94
CA ILE A 144 -10.97 -0.55 -11.10
C ILE A 144 -10.56 -0.25 -12.55
N ASN A 145 -11.52 -0.17 -13.46
CA ASN A 145 -11.27 0.02 -14.90
C ASN A 145 -10.28 -1.02 -15.47
N GLY A 146 -10.34 -2.26 -15.00
CA GLY A 146 -9.45 -3.34 -15.40
C GLY A 146 -8.14 -3.40 -14.62
N LEU A 147 -7.89 -2.49 -13.68
CA LEU A 147 -6.67 -2.41 -12.88
C LEU A 147 -6.90 -2.87 -11.44
N GLY A 148 -5.89 -3.47 -10.83
CA GLY A 148 -5.93 -4.02 -9.46
C GLY A 148 -5.11 -3.25 -8.42
N GLY A 149 -4.42 -2.17 -8.83
CA GLY A 149 -3.59 -1.37 -7.94
C GLY A 149 -4.31 -0.12 -7.42
N ILE A 150 -3.96 0.27 -6.19
CA ILE A 150 -4.41 1.53 -5.58
C ILE A 150 -3.18 2.43 -5.39
N VAL A 151 -3.31 3.68 -5.83
CA VAL A 151 -2.29 4.71 -5.63
C VAL A 151 -2.68 5.56 -4.43
N PHE A 152 -1.75 5.77 -3.52
CA PHE A 152 -1.87 6.80 -2.49
C PHE A 152 -1.05 8.04 -2.88
N VAL A 153 -1.52 9.20 -2.45
CA VAL A 153 -0.82 10.47 -2.60
C VAL A 153 -0.80 11.15 -1.23
N GLU A 154 0.37 11.44 -0.73
CA GLU A 154 0.53 12.23 0.49
C GLU A 154 0.70 13.70 0.18
N VAL A 155 -0.13 14.49 0.83
CA VAL A 155 -0.14 15.94 0.68
C VAL A 155 0.16 16.58 2.02
N THR A 156 1.24 17.37 2.08
CA THR A 156 1.54 18.21 3.24
C THR A 156 0.92 19.58 3.03
N CYS A 157 0.06 20.01 3.96
CA CYS A 157 -0.68 21.27 3.87
C CYS A 157 -0.40 22.17 5.07
N ALA A 158 -0.41 23.50 4.83
CA ALA A 158 -0.44 24.46 5.91
C ALA A 158 -1.90 24.76 6.29
N PRO A 159 -2.32 24.50 7.55
CA PRO A 159 -3.68 24.81 7.98
C PRO A 159 -3.90 26.32 8.04
N VAL A 160 -5.11 26.74 7.72
CA VAL A 160 -5.51 28.16 7.88
C VAL A 160 -5.60 28.49 9.36
N ARG A 161 -4.88 29.54 9.77
CA ARG A 161 -4.86 30.06 11.15
C ARG A 161 -5.00 31.56 11.12
N PRO A 162 -5.54 32.19 12.20
CA PRO A 162 -5.59 33.67 12.33
C PRO A 162 -4.18 34.26 12.25
N GLU A 163 -3.19 33.61 12.86
CA GLU A 163 -1.77 33.95 12.77
C GLU A 163 -1.01 32.82 12.10
N PRO A 164 -0.75 32.90 10.79
CA PRO A 164 0.02 31.89 10.07
C PRO A 164 1.45 31.80 10.59
N SER A 165 1.98 30.57 10.72
CA SER A 165 3.39 30.40 11.05
C SER A 165 4.27 30.97 9.94
N PRO A 166 5.28 31.81 10.27
CA PRO A 166 6.22 32.32 9.28
C PRO A 166 7.07 31.21 8.64
N TRP A 167 7.14 30.04 9.27
CA TRP A 167 7.90 28.88 8.79
C TRP A 167 7.10 27.96 7.87
N ALA A 168 5.78 28.13 7.75
CA ALA A 168 4.96 27.22 6.96
C ALA A 168 5.38 27.18 5.48
N GLN A 169 5.54 28.33 4.86
CA GLN A 169 5.95 28.38 3.45
C GLN A 169 7.40 27.93 3.24
N PRO A 170 8.41 28.40 4.02
CA PRO A 170 9.77 27.86 3.93
C PRO A 170 9.85 26.34 4.11
N PHE A 171 9.05 25.75 5.01
CA PHE A 171 9.01 24.30 5.19
C PHE A 171 8.42 23.58 3.99
N LEU A 172 7.31 24.07 3.43
CA LEU A 172 6.74 23.50 2.20
C LEU A 172 7.70 23.59 1.01
N ASP A 173 8.45 24.70 0.90
CA ASP A 173 9.44 24.86 -0.16
C ASP A 173 10.64 23.92 0.04
N TYR A 174 11.10 23.74 1.27
CA TYR A 174 12.16 22.79 1.61
C TYR A 174 11.79 21.34 1.24
N LEU A 175 10.55 20.91 1.47
CA LEU A 175 10.11 19.55 1.15
C LEU A 175 10.13 19.22 -0.35
N VAL A 176 10.06 20.24 -1.22
CA VAL A 176 10.11 20.05 -2.69
C VAL A 176 11.48 20.41 -3.28
N GLU A 177 12.47 20.74 -2.47
CA GLU A 177 13.85 20.86 -2.94
C GLU A 177 14.34 19.51 -3.47
N PRO A 178 15.02 19.45 -4.63
CA PRO A 178 15.44 18.21 -5.26
C PRO A 178 16.21 17.27 -4.32
N ASP A 179 17.15 17.80 -3.54
CA ASP A 179 17.97 17.01 -2.61
C ASP A 179 17.11 16.42 -1.47
N THR A 180 16.14 17.17 -0.96
CA THR A 180 15.22 16.71 0.08
C THR A 180 14.28 15.65 -0.48
N ALA A 181 13.72 15.89 -1.67
CA ALA A 181 12.85 14.96 -2.37
C ALA A 181 13.53 13.61 -2.63
N ILE A 182 14.78 13.63 -3.10
CA ILE A 182 15.58 12.41 -3.33
C ILE A 182 15.84 11.66 -2.01
N ARG A 183 16.14 12.37 -0.92
CA ARG A 183 16.35 11.74 0.39
C ARG A 183 15.09 11.07 0.91
N VAL A 184 13.92 11.73 0.81
CA VAL A 184 12.64 11.15 1.20
C VAL A 184 12.34 9.91 0.37
N ALA A 185 12.44 10.01 -0.95
CA ALA A 185 12.19 8.87 -1.84
C ALA A 185 13.12 7.68 -1.55
N PHE A 186 14.40 7.93 -1.26
CA PHE A 186 15.36 6.88 -0.96
C PHE A 186 15.09 6.22 0.39
N LEU A 187 14.84 7.00 1.45
CA LEU A 187 14.65 6.48 2.81
C LEU A 187 13.32 5.74 2.97
N ASP A 188 12.26 6.26 2.36
CA ASP A 188 10.91 5.67 2.48
C ASP A 188 10.62 4.66 1.37
N GLY A 189 11.44 4.58 0.33
CA GLY A 189 11.19 3.73 -0.83
C GLY A 189 9.94 4.14 -1.63
N THR A 190 9.56 5.42 -1.59
CA THR A 190 8.39 5.97 -2.28
C THR A 190 8.82 6.85 -3.45
N CYS A 191 7.87 7.16 -4.35
CA CYS A 191 8.11 8.11 -5.41
C CYS A 191 7.86 9.54 -4.93
N ASN A 192 8.66 10.48 -5.44
CA ASN A 192 8.44 11.90 -5.25
C ASN A 192 8.08 12.52 -6.60
N PRO A 193 7.05 13.39 -6.68
CA PRO A 193 6.65 14.05 -7.93
C PRO A 193 7.67 15.05 -8.45
#